data_ed158587e44ede22edcd6c8f8e0534f0
#
_entry.id   ed158587e44ede22edcd6c8f8e0534f0
#
_cell.length_a   1.000
_cell.length_b   1.000
_cell.length_c   1.000
_cell.angle_alpha   90.00
_cell.angle_beta   90.00
_cell.angle_gamma   90.00
#
_symmetry.space_group_name_H-M   'P 1'
#
loop_
_entity.id
_entity.type
_entity.pdbx_description
1 polymer ?
#
loop_
_entity_poly.entity_id
_entity_poly.type
_entity_poly.pdbx_seq_one_letter_code
_entity_poly.pdbx_strand_id
1 'polypeptide(L)'
;VYLKGKKLMDESLFTLTDDGESVATPCVEIVAFAYGLPENIGAGLARFLRAYMDAFGNQQRFYRTGDMKRFRVQDAKATEGPNHWFSDPDMLATKILSHRAHSGKKAGQIQSPAIRMSLAGPLDPPRFVLRMALPVEWGDHPDRVIALAQDALAEFPLSSGYAGYSLTRIHWWIGKSSNGRSR
;
A
#
# COMPACT_ATOMS: atom_id res chain seq x y z
N VAL A 1 -17.66 -5.04 -11.32
CA VAL A 1 -18.27 -4.13 -12.30
C VAL A 1 -19.54 -4.75 -12.82
N TYR A 2 -20.62 -3.96 -12.95
CA TYR A 2 -21.93 -4.43 -13.41
C TYR A 2 -22.39 -3.66 -14.66
N LEU A 3 -22.90 -4.37 -15.66
CA LEU A 3 -23.67 -3.80 -16.77
C LEU A 3 -25.07 -4.43 -16.75
N LYS A 4 -26.11 -3.59 -16.64
CA LYS A 4 -27.52 -4.03 -16.60
C LYS A 4 -27.79 -5.16 -15.60
N GLY A 5 -27.24 -5.06 -14.38
CA GLY A 5 -27.45 -6.03 -13.31
C GLY A 5 -26.64 -7.33 -13.43
N LYS A 6 -25.74 -7.46 -14.40
CA LYS A 6 -24.80 -8.58 -14.46
C LYS A 6 -23.45 -8.18 -13.87
N LYS A 7 -22.89 -8.99 -12.98
CA LYS A 7 -21.53 -8.86 -12.51
C LYS A 7 -20.59 -8.98 -13.72
N LEU A 8 -19.88 -7.91 -14.07
CA LEU A 8 -19.00 -7.85 -15.25
C LEU A 8 -17.65 -8.54 -15.01
N MET A 9 -17.27 -8.67 -13.76
CA MET A 9 -15.99 -9.26 -13.40
C MET A 9 -16.22 -10.44 -12.46
N ASP A 10 -15.87 -11.62 -12.93
CA ASP A 10 -15.74 -12.79 -12.07
C ASP A 10 -14.30 -12.78 -11.52
N GLU A 11 -14.16 -12.57 -10.21
CA GLU A 11 -12.88 -12.51 -9.54
C GLU A 11 -12.05 -13.77 -9.74
N SER A 12 -12.72 -14.93 -9.91
CA SER A 12 -12.04 -16.21 -10.12
C SER A 12 -11.26 -16.25 -11.43
N LEU A 13 -11.72 -15.53 -12.47
CA LEU A 13 -11.05 -15.45 -13.77
C LEU A 13 -9.75 -14.64 -13.73
N PHE A 14 -9.61 -13.76 -12.75
CA PHE A 14 -8.45 -12.86 -12.62
C PHE A 14 -7.57 -13.20 -11.42
N THR A 15 -7.95 -14.19 -10.62
CA THR A 15 -7.13 -14.68 -9.52
C THR A 15 -6.10 -15.65 -10.07
N LEU A 16 -4.83 -15.26 -10.04
CA LEU A 16 -3.74 -16.17 -10.37
C LEU A 16 -3.42 -17.02 -9.14
N THR A 17 -3.33 -18.34 -9.35
CA THR A 17 -2.97 -19.29 -8.28
C THR A 17 -1.68 -20.03 -8.65
N ASP A 18 -0.88 -20.31 -7.63
CA ASP A 18 0.29 -21.19 -7.70
C ASP A 18 0.19 -22.18 -6.54
N ASP A 19 0.25 -23.47 -6.84
CA ASP A 19 0.02 -24.57 -5.87
C ASP A 19 -1.26 -24.41 -5.03
N GLY A 20 -2.34 -23.89 -5.65
CA GLY A 20 -3.62 -23.64 -4.99
C GLY A 20 -3.64 -22.40 -4.06
N GLU A 21 -2.54 -21.66 -3.95
CA GLU A 21 -2.47 -20.38 -3.25
C GLU A 21 -2.68 -19.22 -4.23
N SER A 22 -3.52 -18.26 -3.85
CA SER A 22 -3.72 -17.04 -4.65
C SER A 22 -2.46 -16.18 -4.63
N VAL A 23 -1.83 -16.01 -5.78
CA VAL A 23 -0.61 -15.19 -5.96
C VAL A 23 -0.91 -13.80 -6.50
N ALA A 24 -2.10 -13.60 -7.06
CA ALA A 24 -2.60 -12.29 -7.45
C ALA A 24 -4.12 -12.26 -7.40
N THR A 25 -4.70 -11.18 -6.88
CA THR A 25 -6.15 -10.95 -6.80
C THR A 25 -6.52 -9.59 -7.37
N PRO A 26 -7.70 -9.46 -8.01
CA PRO A 26 -8.22 -8.16 -8.46
C PRO A 26 -8.37 -7.18 -7.28
N CYS A 27 -8.09 -5.93 -7.56
CA CYS A 27 -8.31 -4.83 -6.62
C CYS A 27 -8.55 -3.52 -7.38
N VAL A 28 -9.01 -2.50 -6.68
CA VAL A 28 -8.89 -1.11 -7.11
C VAL A 28 -7.65 -0.53 -6.44
N GLU A 29 -6.79 0.11 -7.19
CA GLU A 29 -5.56 0.65 -6.67
C GLU A 29 -5.53 2.18 -6.77
N ILE A 30 -5.09 2.84 -5.70
CA ILE A 30 -4.71 4.25 -5.67
C ILE A 30 -3.19 4.28 -5.55
N VAL A 31 -2.53 4.95 -6.51
CA VAL A 31 -1.07 5.13 -6.51
C VAL A 31 -0.77 6.61 -6.58
N ALA A 32 0.13 7.07 -5.72
CA ALA A 32 0.59 8.45 -5.68
C ALA A 32 2.12 8.52 -5.63
N PHE A 33 2.66 9.49 -6.33
CA PHE A 33 4.08 9.79 -6.38
C PHE A 33 4.32 11.22 -5.91
N ALA A 34 5.33 11.41 -5.09
CA ALA A 34 5.80 12.74 -4.70
C ALA A 34 7.32 12.80 -4.74
N TYR A 35 7.81 14.00 -4.97
CA TYR A 35 9.20 14.36 -4.79
C TYR A 35 9.29 15.40 -3.68
N GLY A 36 10.29 15.32 -2.84
CA GLY A 36 10.48 16.31 -1.80
C GLY A 36 11.35 15.83 -0.67
N LEU A 37 11.75 16.78 0.15
CA LEU A 37 12.51 16.48 1.35
C LEU A 37 11.62 15.83 2.43
N PRO A 38 12.19 14.95 3.27
CA PRO A 38 11.45 14.24 4.29
C PRO A 38 10.60 15.14 5.19
N GLU A 39 11.12 16.29 5.59
CA GLU A 39 10.42 17.27 6.44
C GLU A 39 9.12 17.80 5.84
N ASN A 40 9.01 17.82 4.51
CA ASN A 40 7.84 18.33 3.80
C ASN A 40 6.79 17.25 3.51
N ILE A 41 7.11 15.98 3.80
CA ILE A 41 6.28 14.84 3.39
C ILE A 41 5.65 14.14 4.60
N GLY A 42 6.21 14.32 5.79
CA GLY A 42 5.81 13.57 6.99
C GLY A 42 4.32 13.68 7.31
N ALA A 43 3.76 14.89 7.28
CA ALA A 43 2.33 15.11 7.52
C ALA A 43 1.45 14.37 6.50
N GLY A 44 1.82 14.43 5.22
CA GLY A 44 1.13 13.71 4.14
C GLY A 44 1.19 12.20 4.30
N LEU A 45 2.34 11.65 4.73
CA LEU A 45 2.49 10.21 5.01
C LEU A 45 1.60 9.78 6.19
N ALA A 46 1.57 10.58 7.25
CA ALA A 46 0.72 10.32 8.42
C ALA A 46 -0.76 10.34 8.05
N ARG A 47 -1.18 11.32 7.24
CA ARG A 47 -2.56 11.42 6.76
C ARG A 47 -2.94 10.24 5.87
N PHE A 48 -2.07 9.86 4.93
CA PHE A 48 -2.30 8.71 4.06
C PHE A 48 -2.50 7.41 4.85
N LEU A 49 -1.65 7.15 5.85
CA LEU A 49 -1.80 5.99 6.73
C LEU A 49 -3.11 6.07 7.54
N ARG A 50 -3.44 7.24 8.10
CA ARG A 50 -4.65 7.44 8.89
C ARG A 50 -5.90 7.18 8.08
N ALA A 51 -6.04 7.79 6.90
CA ALA A 51 -7.19 7.59 6.02
C ALA A 51 -7.39 6.11 5.67
N TYR A 52 -6.29 5.39 5.41
CA TYR A 52 -6.35 3.95 5.19
C TYR A 52 -6.78 3.17 6.43
N MET A 53 -6.24 3.49 7.61
CA MET A 53 -6.58 2.80 8.86
C MET A 53 -8.02 3.08 9.28
N ASP A 54 -8.55 4.28 9.04
CA ASP A 54 -9.95 4.64 9.31
C ASP A 54 -10.90 3.83 8.43
N ALA A 55 -10.52 3.62 7.16
CA ALA A 55 -11.33 2.86 6.21
C ALA A 55 -11.24 1.33 6.42
N PHE A 56 -10.07 0.81 6.80
CA PHE A 56 -9.76 -0.63 6.73
C PHE A 56 -9.01 -1.19 7.94
N GLY A 57 -8.73 -0.41 8.99
CA GLY A 57 -7.89 -0.84 10.11
C GLY A 57 -8.37 -2.11 10.79
N ASN A 58 -9.69 -2.29 10.91
CA ASN A 58 -10.32 -3.49 11.49
C ASN A 58 -10.14 -4.76 10.62
N GLN A 59 -9.77 -4.62 9.35
CA GLN A 59 -9.54 -5.73 8.42
C GLN A 59 -8.05 -6.09 8.33
N GLN A 60 -7.15 -5.23 8.83
CA GLN A 60 -5.72 -5.48 8.77
C GLN A 60 -5.31 -6.64 9.69
N ARG A 61 -4.54 -7.57 9.14
CA ARG A 61 -4.05 -8.75 9.88
C ARG A 61 -2.55 -8.76 10.05
N PHE A 62 -1.82 -8.22 9.08
CA PHE A 62 -0.38 -8.26 9.07
C PHE A 62 0.21 -6.91 8.67
N TYR A 63 1.35 -6.57 9.26
CA TYR A 63 2.13 -5.40 8.88
C TYR A 63 3.62 -5.72 8.83
N ARG A 64 4.38 -4.88 8.13
CA ARG A 64 5.83 -4.91 8.06
C ARG A 64 6.38 -3.50 7.84
N THR A 65 7.40 -3.15 8.58
CA THR A 65 8.21 -1.93 8.40
C THR A 65 9.57 -2.26 7.74
N GLY A 66 10.31 -1.25 7.34
CA GLY A 66 11.56 -1.42 6.61
C GLY A 66 12.65 -2.19 7.38
N ASP A 67 12.64 -2.09 8.70
CA ASP A 67 13.57 -2.77 9.62
C ASP A 67 13.16 -4.22 9.93
N MET A 68 11.94 -4.62 9.59
CA MET A 68 11.45 -5.97 9.85
C MET A 68 11.81 -6.94 8.72
N LYS A 69 12.32 -8.12 9.05
CA LYS A 69 12.59 -9.19 8.08
C LYS A 69 11.32 -9.88 7.58
N ARG A 70 10.27 -9.95 8.40
CA ARG A 70 9.02 -10.68 8.12
C ARG A 70 7.81 -9.84 8.53
N PHE A 71 6.67 -10.11 7.93
CA PHE A 71 5.38 -9.61 8.39
C PHE A 71 5.07 -10.11 9.80
N ARG A 72 4.49 -9.24 10.62
CA ARG A 72 3.98 -9.52 11.96
C ARG A 72 2.47 -9.37 11.97
N VAL A 73 1.84 -9.99 12.97
CA VAL A 73 0.41 -9.80 13.24
C VAL A 73 0.19 -8.34 13.63
N GLN A 74 -0.90 -7.76 13.15
CA GLN A 74 -1.31 -6.39 13.43
C GLN A 74 -1.50 -6.20 14.94
N ASP A 75 -0.89 -5.15 15.47
CA ASP A 75 -1.01 -4.70 16.87
C ASP A 75 -0.99 -3.15 16.93
N ALA A 76 -1.12 -2.58 18.11
CA ALA A 76 -1.10 -1.12 18.27
C ALA A 76 0.20 -0.48 17.74
N LYS A 77 1.34 -1.17 17.84
CA LYS A 77 2.65 -0.69 17.37
C LYS A 77 2.72 -0.54 15.85
N ALA A 78 1.85 -1.24 15.13
CA ALA A 78 1.78 -1.15 13.68
C ALA A 78 1.43 0.26 13.18
N THR A 79 0.71 1.03 13.99
CA THR A 79 0.29 2.39 13.67
C THR A 79 1.09 3.44 14.43
N GLU A 80 1.40 3.18 15.69
CA GLU A 80 2.15 4.11 16.55
C GLU A 80 3.57 4.36 16.03
N GLY A 81 4.29 3.30 15.65
CA GLY A 81 5.65 3.40 15.13
C GLY A 81 5.74 4.30 13.90
N PRO A 82 4.97 4.01 12.81
CA PRO A 82 4.93 4.86 11.64
C PRO A 82 4.53 6.32 11.92
N ASN A 83 3.53 6.55 12.76
CA ASN A 83 3.12 7.92 13.11
C ASN A 83 4.24 8.69 13.81
N HIS A 84 5.01 8.05 14.70
CA HIS A 84 6.17 8.67 15.33
C HIS A 84 7.24 9.02 14.27
N TRP A 85 7.55 8.10 13.35
CA TRP A 85 8.55 8.35 12.30
C TRP A 85 8.16 9.49 11.37
N PHE A 86 6.89 9.59 11.02
CA PHE A 86 6.39 10.65 10.13
C PHE A 86 6.43 12.03 10.79
N SER A 87 6.43 12.08 12.11
CA SER A 87 6.52 13.33 12.89
C SER A 87 7.97 13.77 13.16
N ASP A 88 8.95 12.93 12.86
CA ASP A 88 10.36 13.15 13.14
C ASP A 88 11.16 13.22 11.83
N PRO A 89 11.60 14.43 11.40
CA PRO A 89 12.37 14.60 10.17
C PRO A 89 13.66 13.80 10.12
N ASP A 90 14.35 13.66 11.24
CA ASP A 90 15.61 12.90 11.31
C ASP A 90 15.36 11.42 11.12
N MET A 91 14.27 10.90 11.65
CA MET A 91 13.85 9.52 11.42
C MET A 91 13.48 9.29 9.96
N LEU A 92 12.78 10.22 9.31
CA LEU A 92 12.45 10.15 7.88
C LEU A 92 13.71 10.20 7.00
N ALA A 93 14.70 11.03 7.36
CA ALA A 93 15.94 11.16 6.61
C ALA A 93 16.84 9.93 6.72
N THR A 94 16.84 9.24 7.88
CA THR A 94 17.77 8.14 8.17
C THR A 94 17.20 6.75 7.94
N LYS A 95 15.87 6.59 7.91
CA LYS A 95 15.23 5.29 7.75
C LYS A 95 14.86 5.05 6.29
N ILE A 96 15.10 3.82 5.82
CA ILE A 96 14.48 3.33 4.59
C ILE A 96 12.98 3.21 4.87
N LEU A 97 12.26 4.28 4.55
CA LEU A 97 10.83 4.33 4.79
C LEU A 97 10.15 3.24 3.98
N SER A 98 9.66 2.24 4.68
CA SER A 98 8.81 1.22 4.09
C SER A 98 7.82 0.77 5.13
N HIS A 99 6.55 1.09 4.91
CA HIS A 99 5.44 0.54 5.69
C HIS A 99 4.52 -0.23 4.76
N ARG A 100 4.10 -1.42 5.19
CA ARG A 100 3.20 -2.30 4.44
C ARG A 100 2.25 -2.96 5.41
N ALA A 101 0.96 -3.01 5.06
CA ALA A 101 -0.03 -3.79 5.79
C ALA A 101 -1.04 -4.43 4.82
N HIS A 102 -1.66 -5.54 5.21
CA HIS A 102 -2.64 -6.23 4.38
C HIS A 102 -3.59 -7.11 5.19
N SER A 103 -4.71 -7.50 4.56
CA SER A 103 -5.78 -8.30 5.18
C SER A 103 -5.69 -9.80 4.92
N GLY A 104 -4.68 -10.28 4.19
CA GLY A 104 -4.54 -11.68 3.80
C GLY A 104 -4.63 -12.68 4.95
N LYS A 105 -4.96 -13.92 4.66
CA LYS A 105 -5.12 -14.97 5.68
C LYS A 105 -3.79 -15.43 6.28
N LYS A 106 -2.70 -15.34 5.52
CA LYS A 106 -1.33 -15.68 5.94
C LYS A 106 -0.41 -14.48 5.66
N ALA A 107 0.67 -14.35 6.41
CA ALA A 107 1.65 -13.27 6.29
C ALA A 107 2.28 -13.13 4.88
N GLY A 108 2.38 -14.23 4.13
CA GLY A 108 2.88 -14.23 2.75
C GLY A 108 1.81 -14.00 1.68
N GLN A 109 0.54 -14.03 2.04
CA GLN A 109 -0.59 -13.85 1.11
C GLN A 109 -1.11 -12.42 1.17
N ILE A 110 -0.57 -11.55 0.35
CA ILE A 110 -1.00 -10.14 0.31
C ILE A 110 -2.32 -10.05 -0.43
N GLN A 111 -3.34 -9.59 0.27
CA GLN A 111 -4.69 -9.38 -0.26
C GLN A 111 -5.17 -7.97 0.09
N SER A 112 -6.06 -7.42 -0.73
CA SER A 112 -6.77 -6.17 -0.45
C SER A 112 -7.79 -6.38 0.70
N PRO A 113 -8.02 -5.36 1.54
CA PRO A 113 -7.32 -4.09 1.51
C PRO A 113 -5.85 -4.20 1.92
N ALA A 114 -4.99 -3.45 1.25
CA ALA A 114 -3.56 -3.41 1.55
C ALA A 114 -2.97 -2.01 1.32
N ILE A 115 -1.94 -1.66 2.09
CA ILE A 115 -1.23 -0.39 1.97
C ILE A 115 0.27 -0.62 1.82
N ARG A 116 0.91 0.19 0.99
CA ARG A 116 2.36 0.31 0.89
C ARG A 116 2.78 1.77 0.78
N MET A 117 3.69 2.16 1.65
CA MET A 117 4.41 3.42 1.57
C MET A 117 5.89 3.10 1.46
N SER A 118 6.60 3.70 0.52
CA SER A 118 8.02 3.44 0.33
C SER A 118 8.74 4.63 -0.28
N LEU A 119 9.98 4.85 0.18
CA LEU A 119 10.95 5.67 -0.50
C LEU A 119 11.54 4.84 -1.66
N ALA A 120 11.54 5.40 -2.86
CA ALA A 120 12.06 4.75 -4.06
C ALA A 120 13.48 5.28 -4.37
N GLY A 121 14.46 4.45 -4.09
CA GLY A 121 15.87 4.62 -4.50
C GLY A 121 16.62 5.82 -3.92
N PRO A 122 17.92 5.90 -4.18
CA PRO A 122 18.75 7.06 -3.87
C PRO A 122 18.56 8.09 -4.99
N LEU A 123 17.45 8.82 -4.97
CA LEU A 123 17.16 9.90 -5.91
C LEU A 123 17.34 11.23 -5.19
N ASP A 124 17.77 12.23 -5.91
CA ASP A 124 17.80 13.62 -5.46
C ASP A 124 16.94 14.47 -6.41
N PRO A 125 15.79 15.01 -5.97
CA PRO A 125 15.17 14.80 -4.64
C PRO A 125 14.60 13.39 -4.44
N PRO A 126 14.46 12.95 -3.19
CA PRO A 126 13.87 11.65 -2.85
C PRO A 126 12.47 11.47 -3.46
N ARG A 127 12.19 10.29 -3.96
CA ARG A 127 10.88 9.93 -4.53
C ARG A 127 10.12 9.01 -3.60
N PHE A 128 8.91 9.40 -3.26
CA PHE A 128 8.00 8.61 -2.45
C PHE A 128 6.93 7.96 -3.33
N VAL A 129 6.62 6.71 -3.03
CA VAL A 129 5.55 5.95 -3.68
C VAL A 129 4.59 5.47 -2.62
N LEU A 130 3.35 5.93 -2.73
CA LEU A 130 2.22 5.52 -1.91
C LEU A 130 1.30 4.65 -2.74
N ARG A 131 0.85 3.54 -2.17
CA ARG A 131 -0.09 2.63 -2.81
C ARG A 131 -1.11 2.14 -1.81
N MET A 132 -2.37 2.14 -2.22
CA MET A 132 -3.49 1.62 -1.47
C MET A 132 -4.29 0.70 -2.39
N ALA A 133 -4.31 -0.59 -2.07
CA ALA A 133 -5.12 -1.57 -2.79
C ALA A 133 -6.43 -1.75 -2.03
N LEU A 134 -7.52 -1.41 -2.66
CA LEU A 134 -8.88 -1.49 -2.14
C LEU A 134 -9.54 -2.78 -2.61
N PRO A 135 -10.51 -3.33 -1.88
CA PRO A 135 -11.35 -4.41 -2.38
C PRO A 135 -11.92 -4.10 -3.75
N VAL A 136 -12.02 -5.09 -4.63
CA VAL A 136 -12.40 -4.88 -6.04
C VAL A 136 -13.79 -4.28 -6.20
N GLU A 137 -14.71 -4.56 -5.27
CA GLU A 137 -16.07 -4.01 -5.22
C GLU A 137 -16.13 -2.48 -5.03
N TRP A 138 -15.02 -1.85 -4.58
CA TRP A 138 -14.92 -0.39 -4.54
C TRP A 138 -14.95 0.23 -5.94
N GLY A 139 -14.62 -0.53 -6.98
CA GLY A 139 -14.75 -0.09 -8.37
C GLY A 139 -16.18 0.18 -8.82
N ASP A 140 -17.16 -0.39 -8.13
CA ASP A 140 -18.57 -0.10 -8.37
C ASP A 140 -19.03 1.23 -7.74
N HIS A 141 -18.17 1.85 -6.92
CA HIS A 141 -18.42 3.08 -6.19
C HIS A 141 -17.28 4.10 -6.40
N PRO A 142 -17.10 4.61 -7.62
CA PRO A 142 -15.97 5.51 -7.94
C PRO A 142 -15.93 6.76 -7.06
N ASP A 143 -17.08 7.29 -6.66
CA ASP A 143 -17.15 8.46 -5.76
C ASP A 143 -16.51 8.18 -4.40
N ARG A 144 -16.64 6.97 -3.87
CA ARG A 144 -15.97 6.56 -2.62
C ARG A 144 -14.46 6.45 -2.80
N VAL A 145 -14.00 5.94 -3.94
CA VAL A 145 -12.56 5.87 -4.27
C VAL A 145 -11.97 7.26 -4.36
N ILE A 146 -12.67 8.17 -5.05
CA ILE A 146 -12.25 9.57 -5.19
C ILE A 146 -12.20 10.27 -3.83
N ALA A 147 -13.24 10.12 -3.01
CA ALA A 147 -13.30 10.75 -1.68
C ALA A 147 -12.15 10.23 -0.78
N LEU A 148 -11.88 8.92 -0.78
CA LEU A 148 -10.75 8.36 -0.03
C LEU A 148 -9.41 8.87 -0.54
N ALA A 149 -9.23 8.94 -1.86
CA ALA A 149 -8.00 9.46 -2.46
C ALA A 149 -7.77 10.94 -2.11
N GLN A 150 -8.82 11.76 -2.18
CA GLN A 150 -8.76 13.18 -1.82
C GLN A 150 -8.42 13.37 -0.34
N ASP A 151 -9.05 12.61 0.55
CA ASP A 151 -8.72 12.65 1.96
C ASP A 151 -7.30 12.18 2.25
N ALA A 152 -6.91 11.03 1.73
CA ALA A 152 -5.61 10.42 1.96
C ALA A 152 -4.44 11.26 1.44
N LEU A 153 -4.64 12.02 0.36
CA LEU A 153 -3.59 12.78 -0.33
C LEU A 153 -3.66 14.29 -0.09
N ALA A 154 -4.58 14.79 0.74
CA ALA A 154 -4.83 16.22 0.93
C ALA A 154 -3.58 17.01 1.39
N GLU A 155 -2.70 16.38 2.17
CA GLU A 155 -1.47 17.02 2.70
C GLU A 155 -0.20 16.51 2.01
N PHE A 156 -0.36 15.70 0.95
CA PHE A 156 0.77 15.10 0.28
C PHE A 156 1.17 15.94 -0.94
N PRO A 157 2.48 16.29 -1.11
CA PRO A 157 2.94 17.09 -2.24
C PRO A 157 2.95 16.23 -3.52
N LEU A 158 1.75 15.95 -4.02
CA LEU A 158 1.50 15.06 -5.14
C LEU A 158 2.14 15.60 -6.42
N SER A 159 3.01 14.81 -7.05
CA SER A 159 3.55 15.10 -8.38
C SER A 159 2.76 14.42 -9.50
N SER A 160 2.30 13.20 -9.24
CA SER A 160 1.46 12.42 -10.16
C SER A 160 0.80 11.27 -9.42
N GLY A 161 -0.21 10.67 -10.02
CA GLY A 161 -0.88 9.51 -9.47
C GLY A 161 -1.95 8.98 -10.40
N TYR A 162 -2.51 7.84 -10.04
CA TYR A 162 -3.65 7.25 -10.73
C TYR A 162 -4.49 6.43 -9.75
N ALA A 163 -5.74 6.18 -10.13
CA ALA A 163 -6.59 5.18 -9.50
C ALA A 163 -7.24 4.33 -10.60
N GLY A 164 -7.37 3.02 -10.35
CA GLY A 164 -7.96 2.11 -11.32
C GLY A 164 -7.87 0.65 -10.90
N TYR A 165 -8.40 -0.21 -11.76
CA TYR A 165 -8.31 -1.66 -11.56
C TYR A 165 -6.88 -2.16 -11.70
N SER A 166 -6.49 -3.06 -10.81
CA SER A 166 -5.15 -3.64 -10.74
C SER A 166 -5.21 -5.06 -10.19
N LEU A 167 -4.04 -5.70 -10.11
CA LEU A 167 -3.84 -6.97 -9.43
C LEU A 167 -2.88 -6.79 -8.25
N THR A 168 -3.30 -7.20 -7.04
CA THR A 168 -2.36 -7.36 -5.94
C THR A 168 -1.50 -8.60 -6.21
N ARG A 169 -0.18 -8.48 -6.12
CA ARG A 169 0.76 -9.59 -6.32
C ARG A 169 1.67 -9.76 -5.10
N ILE A 170 1.94 -11.00 -4.71
CA ILE A 170 2.90 -11.31 -3.65
C ILE A 170 4.29 -10.75 -3.99
N HIS A 171 4.78 -10.94 -5.22
CA HIS A 171 6.10 -10.47 -5.65
C HIS A 171 6.23 -8.95 -5.74
N TRP A 172 5.15 -8.23 -5.84
CA TRP A 172 5.14 -6.77 -5.89
C TRP A 172 5.65 -6.14 -4.60
N TRP A 173 5.59 -6.91 -3.53
CA TRP A 173 5.93 -6.51 -2.18
C TRP A 173 7.29 -7.03 -1.74
N ILE A 174 7.84 -8.00 -2.45
CA ILE A 174 9.15 -8.57 -2.20
C ILE A 174 10.09 -7.95 -3.23
N GLY A 175 10.78 -6.84 -2.87
CA GLY A 175 11.96 -6.42 -3.62
C GLY A 175 12.93 -7.60 -3.63
N LYS A 176 13.14 -8.25 -4.77
CA LYS A 176 14.25 -9.17 -4.93
C LYS A 176 15.52 -8.38 -4.65
N SER A 177 16.11 -8.55 -3.49
CA SER A 177 17.53 -8.40 -3.31
C SER A 177 18.15 -9.50 -4.18
N SER A 178 18.48 -9.14 -5.42
CA SER A 178 19.30 -9.95 -6.29
C SER A 178 20.74 -9.85 -5.80
N ASN A 179 21.03 -10.46 -4.66
CA ASN A 179 22.39 -10.84 -4.35
C ASN A 179 22.70 -12.05 -5.24
N GLY A 180 23.18 -11.75 -6.44
CA GLY A 180 23.84 -12.70 -7.29
C GLY A 180 25.02 -13.29 -6.54
N ARG A 181 24.86 -14.51 -6.04
CA ARG A 181 25.98 -15.41 -5.85
C ARG A 181 26.14 -16.15 -7.17
N SER A 182 26.97 -15.58 -8.05
CA SER A 182 27.69 -16.38 -9.03
C SER A 182 28.60 -17.34 -8.25
N ARG A 183 28.37 -18.62 -8.43
CA ARG A 183 29.38 -19.67 -8.24
C ARG A 183 30.07 -19.93 -9.56
#